data_53a4301f7a41beb2a6a6a2ee2cbb299a
#
_entry.id   53a4301f7a41beb2a6a6a2ee2cbb299a
#
_cell.length_a   1.000
_cell.length_b   1.000
_cell.length_c   1.000
_cell.angle_alpha   90.00
_cell.angle_beta   90.00
_cell.angle_gamma   90.00
#
_symmetry.space_group_name_H-M   'P 1'
#
loop_
_entity.id
_entity.type
_entity.pdbx_description
1 polymer ?
#
loop_
_entity_poly.entity_id
_entity_poly.type
_entity_poly.pdbx_seq_one_letter_code
_entity_poly.pdbx_strand_id
1 'polypeptide(L)'
;MHPLLRYSPFVPAVLLLLAHCGPALHAAAPTLVDDFSNPTQTARGAGRLLFTDKDAGSQSSATQRCENGVLIVQGELKPGRGAPAFISIPLLLSPDAKPTDVGAYTGVRLRVKLITGTLIVQVSSADVVNFDYHSAPVVAPRGEFTEVRVPFSDLKRAWSEQTALSVKLVTSVNLVSFGMAPGAFAYAVDEIGFY
;
A
#
# COMPACT_ATOMS: atom_id res chain seq x y z
N MET A 1 84.34 32.49 16.08
CA MET A 1 82.99 33.03 15.85
C MET A 1 82.18 31.94 15.14
N HIS A 2 81.38 31.21 15.90
CA HIS A 2 80.48 30.19 15.34
C HIS A 2 79.03 30.73 15.39
N PRO A 3 78.26 30.61 14.34
CA PRO A 3 76.82 30.93 14.40
C PRO A 3 76.02 29.74 14.95
N LEU A 4 75.17 30.01 15.91
CA LEU A 4 74.23 29.10 16.52
C LEU A 4 73.07 28.81 15.55
N LEU A 5 72.86 27.56 15.16
CA LEU A 5 71.67 27.08 14.47
C LEU A 5 70.51 27.04 15.49
N ARG A 6 69.43 27.78 15.21
CA ARG A 6 68.15 27.69 15.93
C ARG A 6 67.30 26.58 15.28
N TYR A 7 67.05 25.52 16.05
CA TYR A 7 66.06 24.52 15.71
C TYR A 7 64.67 25.04 16.10
N SER A 8 63.76 25.09 15.11
CA SER A 8 62.33 25.34 15.33
C SER A 8 61.62 24.00 15.44
N PRO A 9 60.80 23.71 16.48
CA PRO A 9 60.06 22.46 16.54
C PRO A 9 58.80 22.54 15.67
N PHE A 10 58.75 21.71 14.67
CA PHE A 10 57.53 21.44 13.88
C PHE A 10 56.57 20.59 14.74
N VAL A 11 55.45 21.17 15.14
CA VAL A 11 54.35 20.43 15.77
C VAL A 11 53.40 19.97 14.68
N PRO A 12 53.17 18.65 14.46
CA PRO A 12 52.20 18.18 13.49
C PRO A 12 50.79 18.38 14.08
N ALA A 13 49.96 19.20 13.43
CA ALA A 13 48.55 19.29 13.70
C ALA A 13 47.84 17.99 13.29
N VAL A 14 47.44 17.19 14.26
CA VAL A 14 46.60 16.02 14.02
C VAL A 14 45.15 16.50 13.80
N LEU A 15 44.72 16.49 12.56
CA LEU A 15 43.34 16.79 12.19
C LEU A 15 42.46 15.59 12.56
N LEU A 16 41.74 15.67 13.69
CA LEU A 16 40.74 14.67 14.08
C LEU A 16 39.50 14.84 13.20
N LEU A 17 39.32 13.99 12.19
CA LEU A 17 38.08 13.86 11.45
C LEU A 17 37.04 13.17 12.34
N LEU A 18 36.18 13.94 12.98
CA LEU A 18 34.97 13.43 13.63
C LEU A 18 33.98 13.00 12.52
N ALA A 19 33.96 11.69 12.23
CA ALA A 19 32.92 11.10 11.41
C ALA A 19 31.57 11.22 12.17
N HIS A 20 30.73 12.17 11.75
CA HIS A 20 29.36 12.26 12.22
C HIS A 20 28.57 11.10 11.61
N CYS A 21 28.46 10.01 12.37
CA CYS A 21 27.50 8.94 12.09
C CYS A 21 26.12 9.52 12.46
N GLY A 22 25.41 10.07 11.46
CA GLY A 22 24.02 10.45 11.61
C GLY A 22 23.20 9.23 12.01
N PRO A 23 22.08 9.38 12.77
CA PRO A 23 21.21 8.27 13.09
C PRO A 23 20.73 7.63 11.79
N ALA A 24 21.06 6.36 11.59
CA ALA A 24 20.47 5.55 10.51
C ALA A 24 18.96 5.52 10.75
N LEU A 25 18.17 6.10 9.83
CA LEU A 25 16.73 5.91 9.81
C LEU A 25 16.49 4.40 9.68
N HIS A 26 16.19 3.75 10.80
CA HIS A 26 15.72 2.37 10.79
C HIS A 26 14.33 2.40 10.17
N ALA A 27 14.22 1.89 8.93
CA ALA A 27 12.91 1.59 8.36
C ALA A 27 12.21 0.59 9.30
N ALA A 28 10.94 0.85 9.62
CA ALA A 28 10.15 -0.08 10.41
C ALA A 28 10.14 -1.46 9.73
N ALA A 29 10.17 -2.53 10.52
CA ALA A 29 10.01 -3.87 9.97
C ALA A 29 8.66 -3.98 9.25
N PRO A 30 8.58 -4.67 8.10
CA PRO A 30 7.33 -4.86 7.38
C PRO A 30 6.22 -5.39 8.30
N THR A 31 5.05 -4.76 8.25
CA THR A 31 3.91 -5.16 9.07
C THR A 31 2.82 -5.77 8.21
N LEU A 32 2.40 -6.98 8.59
CA LEU A 32 1.36 -7.73 7.93
C LEU A 32 -0.01 -7.05 8.09
N VAL A 33 -0.73 -6.88 6.99
CA VAL A 33 -2.16 -6.55 6.95
C VAL A 33 -2.97 -7.83 6.84
N ASP A 34 -2.59 -8.72 5.89
CA ASP A 34 -3.22 -10.02 5.70
C ASP A 34 -2.29 -10.99 4.96
N ASP A 35 -2.29 -12.27 5.38
CA ASP A 35 -1.64 -13.41 4.75
C ASP A 35 -2.64 -14.43 4.17
N PHE A 36 -3.93 -14.10 4.25
CA PHE A 36 -5.03 -14.91 3.75
C PHE A 36 -5.10 -16.36 4.26
N SER A 37 -4.39 -16.66 5.36
CA SER A 37 -4.41 -17.97 6.01
C SER A 37 -5.76 -18.31 6.63
N ASN A 38 -6.52 -17.28 7.07
CA ASN A 38 -7.88 -17.42 7.58
C ASN A 38 -8.89 -17.05 6.48
N PRO A 39 -9.86 -17.94 6.12
CA PRO A 39 -10.81 -17.65 5.05
C PRO A 39 -11.89 -16.63 5.41
N THR A 40 -12.12 -16.35 6.69
CA THR A 40 -13.22 -15.48 7.16
C THR A 40 -12.76 -14.18 7.79
N GLN A 41 -11.50 -14.11 8.22
CA GLN A 41 -10.93 -12.94 8.89
C GLN A 41 -9.59 -12.55 8.30
N THR A 42 -9.27 -11.27 8.37
CA THR A 42 -7.92 -10.78 8.07
C THR A 42 -6.95 -11.15 9.19
N ALA A 43 -5.65 -11.05 8.96
CA ALA A 43 -4.64 -11.21 10.02
C ALA A 43 -4.78 -10.17 11.14
N ARG A 44 -5.58 -9.13 10.93
CA ARG A 44 -5.95 -8.11 11.93
C ARG A 44 -7.23 -8.43 12.70
N GLY A 45 -7.83 -9.60 12.48
CA GLY A 45 -9.05 -10.07 13.16
C GLY A 45 -10.35 -9.44 12.63
N ALA A 46 -10.30 -8.64 11.58
CA ALA A 46 -11.50 -8.09 10.94
C ALA A 46 -12.13 -9.10 9.98
N GLY A 47 -13.47 -9.10 9.88
CA GLY A 47 -14.18 -9.93 8.90
C GLY A 47 -13.81 -9.58 7.47
N ARG A 48 -13.77 -10.58 6.58
CA ARG A 48 -13.56 -10.34 5.15
C ARG A 48 -14.80 -9.75 4.51
N LEU A 49 -14.61 -8.66 3.79
CA LEU A 49 -15.67 -7.93 3.14
C LEU A 49 -15.48 -7.98 1.61
N LEU A 50 -16.58 -7.89 0.90
CA LEU A 50 -16.61 -7.68 -0.54
C LEU A 50 -17.74 -6.71 -0.84
N PHE A 51 -17.42 -5.56 -1.39
CA PHE A 51 -18.38 -4.56 -1.84
C PHE A 51 -18.48 -4.54 -3.34
N THR A 52 -19.69 -4.38 -3.81
CA THR A 52 -20.00 -4.19 -5.24
C THR A 52 -20.63 -2.80 -5.44
N ASP A 53 -20.63 -2.38 -6.67
CA ASP A 53 -21.19 -1.10 -7.13
C ASP A 53 -22.73 -1.09 -7.29
N LYS A 54 -23.44 -2.09 -6.77
CA LYS A 54 -24.90 -2.19 -6.94
C LYS A 54 -25.65 -0.98 -6.40
N ASP A 55 -25.24 -0.51 -5.22
CA ASP A 55 -25.85 0.66 -4.59
C ASP A 55 -25.52 1.99 -5.33
N ALA A 56 -24.49 1.97 -6.18
CA ALA A 56 -24.14 3.06 -7.07
C ALA A 56 -24.77 2.97 -8.48
N GLY A 57 -25.70 2.02 -8.67
CA GLY A 57 -26.46 1.88 -9.92
C GLY A 57 -25.76 1.06 -11.02
N SER A 58 -24.68 0.37 -10.70
CA SER A 58 -23.97 -0.58 -11.58
C SER A 58 -24.34 -2.01 -11.25
N GLN A 59 -23.86 -2.99 -12.05
CA GLN A 59 -24.25 -4.40 -11.93
C GLN A 59 -23.05 -5.35 -11.90
N SER A 60 -21.92 -4.88 -11.39
CA SER A 60 -20.73 -5.71 -11.29
C SER A 60 -20.92 -6.87 -10.31
N SER A 61 -20.23 -7.97 -10.58
CA SER A 61 -20.27 -9.16 -9.75
C SER A 61 -18.87 -9.71 -9.53
N ALA A 62 -18.64 -10.28 -8.36
CA ALA A 62 -17.38 -10.94 -8.02
C ALA A 62 -17.57 -12.07 -7.04
N THR A 63 -16.61 -12.96 -7.03
CA THR A 63 -16.39 -13.96 -6.00
C THR A 63 -15.02 -13.77 -5.39
N GLN A 64 -14.90 -14.01 -4.09
CA GLN A 64 -13.62 -14.10 -3.39
C GLN A 64 -13.55 -15.41 -2.60
N ARG A 65 -12.38 -16.01 -2.53
CA ARG A 65 -12.09 -17.14 -1.68
C ARG A 65 -10.63 -17.15 -1.25
N CYS A 66 -10.36 -17.69 -0.07
CA CYS A 66 -8.99 -17.93 0.39
C CYS A 66 -8.69 -19.42 0.32
N GLU A 67 -7.62 -19.78 -0.38
CA GLU A 67 -7.16 -21.15 -0.55
C GLU A 67 -5.63 -21.19 -0.34
N ASN A 68 -5.17 -22.00 0.62
CA ASN A 68 -3.74 -22.19 0.90
C ASN A 68 -2.95 -20.89 1.14
N GLY A 69 -3.54 -19.93 1.87
CA GLY A 69 -2.91 -18.64 2.15
C GLY A 69 -2.96 -17.66 0.95
N VAL A 70 -3.82 -17.90 -0.02
CA VAL A 70 -3.97 -17.03 -1.20
C VAL A 70 -5.42 -16.57 -1.32
N LEU A 71 -5.64 -15.26 -1.37
CA LEU A 71 -6.90 -14.67 -1.79
C LEU A 71 -7.03 -14.75 -3.31
N ILE A 72 -8.06 -15.40 -3.79
CA ILE A 72 -8.39 -15.51 -5.22
C ILE A 72 -9.68 -14.72 -5.46
N VAL A 73 -9.61 -13.80 -6.41
CA VAL A 73 -10.73 -12.92 -6.79
C VAL A 73 -10.95 -12.96 -8.27
N GLN A 74 -12.21 -13.07 -8.67
CA GLN A 74 -12.61 -12.98 -10.07
C GLN A 74 -14.02 -12.41 -10.20
N GLY A 75 -14.29 -11.74 -11.31
CA GLY A 75 -15.57 -11.14 -11.54
C GLY A 75 -15.69 -10.46 -12.89
N GLU A 76 -16.77 -9.72 -13.02
CA GLU A 76 -17.09 -8.93 -14.21
C GLU A 76 -17.52 -7.52 -13.76
N LEU A 77 -16.87 -6.51 -14.32
CA LEU A 77 -17.28 -5.12 -14.19
C LEU A 77 -18.39 -4.82 -15.18
N LYS A 78 -19.50 -4.25 -14.70
CA LYS A 78 -20.66 -3.84 -15.50
C LYS A 78 -21.08 -2.43 -15.11
N PRO A 79 -20.46 -1.39 -15.73
CA PRO A 79 -20.80 -0.01 -15.44
C PRO A 79 -22.28 0.28 -15.66
N GLY A 80 -22.87 1.08 -14.79
CA GLY A 80 -24.19 1.65 -14.99
C GLY A 80 -24.13 2.82 -15.98
N ARG A 81 -25.29 3.38 -16.29
CA ARG A 81 -25.38 4.52 -17.20
C ARG A 81 -24.77 5.77 -16.55
N GLY A 82 -23.59 6.18 -17.01
CA GLY A 82 -22.87 7.34 -16.51
C GLY A 82 -22.16 7.14 -15.15
N ALA A 83 -22.08 5.90 -14.67
CA ALA A 83 -21.37 5.55 -13.44
C ALA A 83 -20.24 4.54 -13.72
N PRO A 84 -19.08 4.65 -13.06
CA PRO A 84 -18.04 3.66 -13.15
C PRO A 84 -18.48 2.35 -12.50
N ALA A 85 -17.87 1.26 -12.94
CA ALA A 85 -17.96 -0.04 -12.27
C ALA A 85 -16.82 -0.23 -11.28
N PHE A 86 -17.12 -0.83 -10.13
CA PHE A 86 -16.07 -1.24 -9.18
C PHE A 86 -16.46 -2.44 -8.33
N ILE A 87 -15.44 -3.16 -7.92
CA ILE A 87 -15.48 -4.16 -6.84
C ILE A 87 -14.38 -3.80 -5.87
N SER A 88 -14.69 -3.76 -4.58
CA SER A 88 -13.74 -3.43 -3.52
C SER A 88 -13.70 -4.51 -2.45
N ILE A 89 -12.49 -4.90 -2.08
CA ILE A 89 -12.21 -5.82 -0.96
C ILE A 89 -11.41 -5.03 0.08
N PRO A 90 -12.07 -4.42 1.07
CA PRO A 90 -11.38 -3.73 2.14
C PRO A 90 -10.80 -4.73 3.14
N LEU A 91 -9.52 -4.54 3.43
CA LEU A 91 -8.78 -5.21 4.50
C LEU A 91 -8.67 -4.21 5.66
N LEU A 92 -9.60 -4.30 6.59
CA LEU A 92 -9.64 -3.41 7.75
C LEU A 92 -8.42 -3.64 8.65
N LEU A 93 -7.83 -2.56 9.16
CA LEU A 93 -6.68 -2.60 10.06
C LEU A 93 -7.06 -2.86 11.52
N SER A 94 -8.34 -2.74 11.84
CA SER A 94 -8.93 -3.14 13.13
C SER A 94 -10.36 -3.65 12.91
N PRO A 95 -10.88 -4.56 13.76
CA PRO A 95 -12.23 -5.11 13.63
C PRO A 95 -13.35 -4.07 13.67
N ASP A 96 -13.14 -2.97 14.38
CA ASP A 96 -14.07 -1.86 14.54
C ASP A 96 -13.79 -0.68 13.61
N ALA A 97 -12.95 -0.88 12.59
CA ALA A 97 -12.54 0.11 11.59
C ALA A 97 -11.95 1.41 12.20
N LYS A 98 -11.41 1.34 13.41
CA LYS A 98 -10.71 2.47 14.03
C LYS A 98 -9.44 2.84 13.27
N PRO A 99 -9.09 4.13 13.24
CA PRO A 99 -7.84 4.58 12.65
C PRO A 99 -6.61 3.93 13.28
N THR A 100 -5.66 3.58 12.43
CA THR A 100 -4.35 3.04 12.79
C THR A 100 -3.27 3.99 12.28
N ASP A 101 -2.27 4.29 13.09
CA ASP A 101 -1.09 5.05 12.67
C ASP A 101 -0.12 4.15 11.91
N VAL A 102 0.07 4.44 10.63
CA VAL A 102 1.03 3.74 9.74
C VAL A 102 2.20 4.65 9.35
N GLY A 103 2.41 5.75 10.06
CA GLY A 103 3.44 6.75 9.75
C GLY A 103 4.89 6.25 9.91
N ALA A 104 5.11 5.09 10.51
CA ALA A 104 6.41 4.42 10.54
C ALA A 104 6.79 3.73 9.23
N TYR A 105 5.86 3.61 8.28
CA TYR A 105 6.02 2.93 6.99
C TYR A 105 6.02 3.94 5.85
N THR A 106 6.48 3.50 4.68
CA THR A 106 6.59 4.34 3.48
C THR A 106 5.61 3.95 2.38
N GLY A 107 4.95 2.79 2.50
CA GLY A 107 4.02 2.32 1.49
C GLY A 107 3.37 0.98 1.81
N VAL A 108 2.59 0.50 0.85
CA VAL A 108 1.95 -0.82 0.83
C VAL A 108 2.78 -1.76 -0.04
N ARG A 109 3.09 -2.96 0.46
CA ARG A 109 3.64 -4.06 -0.34
C ARG A 109 2.62 -5.18 -0.46
N LEU A 110 2.59 -5.84 -1.60
CA LEU A 110 1.75 -7.01 -1.79
C LEU A 110 2.44 -8.00 -2.75
N ARG A 111 2.22 -9.29 -2.52
CA ARG A 111 2.60 -10.34 -3.45
C ARG A 111 1.38 -10.73 -4.25
N VAL A 112 1.36 -10.37 -5.52
CA VAL A 112 0.17 -10.41 -6.38
C VAL A 112 0.43 -11.11 -7.70
N LYS A 113 -0.57 -11.81 -8.20
CA LYS A 113 -0.64 -12.39 -9.54
C LYS A 113 -1.84 -11.78 -10.27
N LEU A 114 -1.56 -10.91 -11.23
CA LEU A 114 -2.57 -10.36 -12.13
C LEU A 114 -2.88 -11.38 -13.25
N ILE A 115 -4.14 -11.67 -13.48
CA ILE A 115 -4.58 -12.62 -14.51
C ILE A 115 -5.24 -11.83 -15.65
N THR A 116 -6.32 -11.10 -15.37
CA THR A 116 -6.98 -10.22 -16.33
C THR A 116 -7.54 -8.98 -15.63
N GLY A 117 -7.88 -7.95 -16.41
CA GLY A 117 -8.38 -6.67 -15.86
C GLY A 117 -7.29 -5.83 -15.21
N THR A 118 -7.69 -4.93 -14.35
CA THR A 118 -6.85 -4.01 -13.58
C THR A 118 -7.08 -4.21 -12.09
N LEU A 119 -6.04 -3.95 -11.29
CA LEU A 119 -6.11 -3.92 -9.84
C LEU A 119 -5.54 -2.58 -9.36
N ILE A 120 -6.20 -1.97 -8.40
CA ILE A 120 -5.81 -0.74 -7.73
C ILE A 120 -5.63 -1.05 -6.24
N VAL A 121 -4.55 -0.60 -5.65
CA VAL A 121 -4.43 -0.47 -4.19
C VAL A 121 -4.99 0.88 -3.80
N GLN A 122 -5.95 0.89 -2.87
CA GLN A 122 -6.53 2.10 -2.31
C GLN A 122 -6.36 2.07 -0.80
N VAL A 123 -5.95 3.18 -0.21
CA VAL A 123 -5.81 3.34 1.25
C VAL A 123 -6.87 4.30 1.74
N SER A 124 -7.76 3.79 2.60
CA SER A 124 -8.80 4.60 3.23
C SER A 124 -8.27 5.23 4.51
N SER A 125 -8.61 6.50 4.72
CA SER A 125 -8.34 7.23 5.96
C SER A 125 -9.61 7.90 6.47
N ALA A 126 -9.74 8.04 7.78
CA ALA A 126 -10.96 8.49 8.45
C ALA A 126 -11.33 9.96 8.15
N ASP A 127 -10.39 10.77 7.67
CA ASP A 127 -10.61 12.15 7.27
C ASP A 127 -11.18 12.30 5.84
N VAL A 128 -11.20 11.22 5.04
CA VAL A 128 -11.81 11.22 3.71
C VAL A 128 -13.26 10.75 3.82
N VAL A 129 -14.20 11.69 3.64
CA VAL A 129 -15.64 11.43 3.82
C VAL A 129 -16.42 11.32 2.51
N ASN A 130 -15.78 11.55 1.37
CA ASN A 130 -16.41 11.55 0.05
C ASN A 130 -16.02 10.34 -0.82
N PHE A 131 -15.46 9.30 -0.22
CA PHE A 131 -15.01 8.04 -0.84
C PHE A 131 -13.89 8.18 -1.89
N ASP A 132 -13.36 9.39 -2.12
CA ASP A 132 -12.21 9.61 -3.01
C ASP A 132 -10.89 9.33 -2.25
N TYR A 133 -10.72 8.09 -1.86
CA TYR A 133 -9.54 7.64 -1.12
C TYR A 133 -8.27 7.67 -1.99
N HIS A 134 -7.13 7.71 -1.34
CA HIS A 134 -5.83 7.69 -1.99
C HIS A 134 -5.56 6.33 -2.65
N SER A 135 -5.26 6.32 -3.93
CA SER A 135 -5.14 5.09 -4.71
C SER A 135 -4.04 5.14 -5.76
N ALA A 136 -3.52 3.97 -6.12
CA ALA A 136 -2.58 3.79 -7.22
C ALA A 136 -2.80 2.45 -7.93
N PRO A 137 -2.53 2.35 -9.23
CA PRO A 137 -2.62 1.10 -9.96
C PRO A 137 -1.51 0.12 -9.51
N VAL A 138 -1.86 -1.16 -9.45
CA VAL A 138 -0.90 -2.25 -9.28
C VAL A 138 -0.36 -2.64 -10.66
N VAL A 139 0.94 -2.47 -10.85
CA VAL A 139 1.62 -2.81 -12.10
C VAL A 139 2.52 -4.02 -11.87
N ALA A 140 2.20 -5.14 -12.53
CA ALA A 140 2.96 -6.38 -12.45
C ALA A 140 2.82 -7.18 -13.76
N PRO A 141 3.77 -8.05 -14.09
CA PRO A 141 3.60 -9.04 -15.14
C PRO A 141 2.35 -9.92 -14.89
N ARG A 142 1.70 -10.36 -15.96
CA ARG A 142 0.53 -11.23 -15.84
C ARG A 142 0.93 -12.69 -15.70
N GLY A 143 0.15 -13.45 -14.93
CA GLY A 143 0.25 -14.90 -14.85
C GLY A 143 1.22 -15.44 -13.80
N GLU A 144 2.02 -14.60 -13.17
CA GLU A 144 2.98 -14.99 -12.12
C GLU A 144 2.85 -14.12 -10.86
N PHE A 145 3.23 -14.67 -9.72
CA PHE A 145 3.29 -13.90 -8.48
C PHE A 145 4.52 -13.00 -8.45
N THR A 146 4.29 -11.71 -8.23
CA THR A 146 5.31 -10.67 -8.17
C THR A 146 5.12 -9.83 -6.90
N GLU A 147 6.19 -9.48 -6.19
CA GLU A 147 6.11 -8.47 -5.15
C GLU A 147 6.01 -7.09 -5.79
N VAL A 148 4.98 -6.34 -5.41
CA VAL A 148 4.76 -4.95 -5.82
C VAL A 148 4.81 -4.06 -4.58
N ARG A 149 5.49 -2.94 -4.68
CA ARG A 149 5.54 -1.89 -3.66
C ARG A 149 4.88 -0.64 -4.21
N VAL A 150 3.95 -0.11 -3.45
CA VAL A 150 3.21 1.12 -3.75
C VAL A 150 3.54 2.15 -2.67
N PRO A 151 4.45 3.09 -2.94
CA PRO A 151 4.78 4.16 -1.99
C PRO A 151 3.55 5.01 -1.66
N PHE A 152 3.43 5.51 -0.44
CA PHE A 152 2.34 6.42 -0.08
C PHE A 152 2.37 7.72 -0.90
N SER A 153 3.55 8.14 -1.35
CA SER A 153 3.71 9.30 -2.24
C SER A 153 3.05 9.13 -3.62
N ASP A 154 2.88 7.88 -4.07
CA ASP A 154 2.29 7.56 -5.37
C ASP A 154 0.77 7.46 -5.33
N LEU A 155 0.21 7.34 -4.13
CA LEU A 155 -1.23 7.30 -3.92
C LEU A 155 -1.84 8.69 -4.19
N LYS A 156 -2.84 8.74 -5.05
CA LYS A 156 -3.52 9.98 -5.48
C LYS A 156 -5.02 9.88 -5.29
N ARG A 157 -5.65 11.00 -5.05
CA ARG A 157 -7.11 11.15 -5.12
C ARG A 157 -7.53 11.24 -6.59
N ALA A 158 -8.68 10.70 -6.96
CA ALA A 158 -9.10 10.61 -8.35
C ALA A 158 -9.82 11.86 -8.86
N TRP A 159 -10.65 12.49 -8.02
CA TRP A 159 -11.49 13.63 -8.44
C TRP A 159 -11.49 14.81 -7.45
N SER A 160 -10.91 14.66 -6.29
CA SER A 160 -10.79 15.72 -5.30
C SER A 160 -9.44 16.44 -5.38
N GLU A 161 -9.30 17.53 -4.66
CA GLU A 161 -8.03 18.20 -4.46
C GLU A 161 -6.97 17.20 -3.94
N GLN A 162 -5.77 17.29 -4.50
CA GLN A 162 -4.67 16.39 -4.12
C GLN A 162 -4.13 16.78 -2.74
N THR A 163 -4.26 15.86 -1.81
CA THR A 163 -3.68 15.96 -0.46
C THR A 163 -2.75 14.79 -0.21
N ALA A 164 -1.85 14.91 0.72
CA ALA A 164 -1.08 13.76 1.20
C ALA A 164 -2.00 12.80 1.98
N LEU A 165 -1.70 11.49 1.95
CA LEU A 165 -2.38 10.51 2.78
C LEU A 165 -2.19 10.84 4.26
N SER A 166 -3.27 10.87 5.02
CA SER A 166 -3.25 11.01 6.49
C SER A 166 -2.84 9.70 7.15
N VAL A 167 -1.53 9.42 7.16
CA VAL A 167 -0.96 8.14 7.65
C VAL A 167 -1.31 7.78 9.09
N LYS A 168 -1.73 8.75 9.91
CA LYS A 168 -2.20 8.50 11.29
C LYS A 168 -3.65 8.08 11.38
N LEU A 169 -4.40 8.18 10.29
CA LEU A 169 -5.85 7.98 10.27
C LEU A 169 -6.27 6.84 9.34
N VAL A 170 -5.37 5.93 8.97
CA VAL A 170 -5.67 4.84 8.03
C VAL A 170 -6.59 3.81 8.68
N THR A 171 -7.66 3.45 7.99
CA THR A 171 -8.66 2.48 8.45
C THR A 171 -8.58 1.15 7.70
N SER A 172 -8.21 1.17 6.42
CA SER A 172 -8.10 -0.04 5.60
C SER A 172 -7.14 0.11 4.44
N VAL A 173 -6.67 -1.02 3.93
CA VAL A 173 -6.09 -1.15 2.58
C VAL A 173 -7.08 -1.92 1.74
N ASN A 174 -7.46 -1.39 0.59
CA ASN A 174 -8.49 -1.98 -0.26
C ASN A 174 -7.88 -2.48 -1.57
N LEU A 175 -8.31 -3.65 -2.01
CA LEU A 175 -8.04 -4.20 -3.33
C LEU A 175 -9.23 -3.86 -4.23
N VAL A 176 -9.02 -3.01 -5.23
CA VAL A 176 -10.13 -2.47 -6.04
C VAL A 176 -9.94 -2.83 -7.51
N SER A 177 -10.95 -3.47 -8.09
CA SER A 177 -11.11 -3.54 -9.55
C SER A 177 -12.05 -2.42 -9.99
N PHE A 178 -11.64 -1.65 -11.00
CA PHE A 178 -12.35 -0.45 -11.45
C PHE A 178 -12.32 -0.35 -12.96
N GLY A 179 -13.42 0.15 -13.56
CA GLY A 179 -13.48 0.38 -14.99
C GLY A 179 -14.66 1.24 -15.43
N MET A 180 -14.48 1.93 -16.57
CA MET A 180 -15.52 2.71 -17.25
C MET A 180 -16.23 1.92 -18.35
N ALA A 181 -15.73 0.72 -18.67
CA ALA A 181 -16.30 -0.21 -19.65
C ALA A 181 -16.50 -1.60 -19.03
N PRO A 182 -17.46 -2.41 -19.53
CA PRO A 182 -17.61 -3.79 -19.11
C PRO A 182 -16.32 -4.59 -19.35
N GLY A 183 -16.00 -5.49 -18.43
CA GLY A 183 -14.81 -6.32 -18.58
C GLY A 183 -14.61 -7.31 -17.43
N ALA A 184 -14.05 -8.45 -17.77
CA ALA A 184 -13.66 -9.44 -16.77
C ALA A 184 -12.39 -9.00 -16.03
N PHE A 185 -12.31 -9.36 -14.77
CA PHE A 185 -11.11 -9.22 -13.97
C PHE A 185 -10.84 -10.48 -13.15
N ALA A 186 -9.57 -10.78 -12.95
CA ALA A 186 -9.12 -11.86 -12.08
C ALA A 186 -7.71 -11.57 -11.55
N TYR A 187 -7.49 -11.82 -10.27
CA TYR A 187 -6.19 -11.73 -9.63
C TYR A 187 -6.12 -12.64 -8.40
N ALA A 188 -4.90 -12.89 -7.93
CA ALA A 188 -4.65 -13.56 -6.68
C ALA A 188 -3.64 -12.76 -5.85
N VAL A 189 -3.81 -12.72 -4.52
CA VAL A 189 -2.90 -12.05 -3.58
C VAL A 189 -2.51 -13.05 -2.50
N ASP A 190 -1.22 -13.22 -2.31
CA ASP A 190 -0.62 -14.14 -1.32
C ASP A 190 -0.39 -13.43 0.02
N GLU A 191 0.13 -12.20 -0.03
CA GLU A 191 0.40 -11.41 1.16
C GLU A 191 0.23 -9.92 0.86
N ILE A 192 -0.23 -9.16 1.85
CA ILE A 192 -0.26 -7.70 1.80
C ILE A 192 0.12 -7.11 3.16
N GLY A 193 0.92 -6.05 3.16
CA GLY A 193 1.40 -5.38 4.36
C GLY A 193 1.96 -4.01 4.08
N PHE A 194 2.49 -3.37 5.11
CA PHE A 194 3.23 -2.11 5.01
C PHE A 194 4.74 -2.38 5.02
N TYR A 195 5.53 -1.48 4.40
CA TYR A 195 7.00 -1.53 4.39
C TYR A 195 7.61 -0.17 4.69
#